data_142c14c8e965233b70a3783bb462c47b
#
_entry.id   142c14c8e965233b70a3783bb462c47b
#
_cell.length_a   1.000
_cell.length_b   1.000
_cell.length_c   1.000
_cell.angle_alpha   90.00
_cell.angle_beta   90.00
_cell.angle_gamma   90.00
#
_symmetry.space_group_name_H-M   'P 1'
#
loop_
_entity.id
_entity.type
_entity.pdbx_description
1 polymer ?
#
loop_
_entity_poly.entity_id
_entity_poly.type
_entity_poly.pdbx_seq_one_letter_code
_entity_poly.pdbx_strand_id
1 'polypeptide(L)'
;MYSAFKEFYNLLSQVDSAYHDAALKLGLTDSELDILYSLNEHGSGCNQSIFYKETGTTKSTINSAVRRMEQAGYLYLKPGTGRNTCVFLTEKGEELMKNTAHRLIAIENAIFESWSPEEQQLFMKLNRDFAAKFTEETKTI
;
A
#
# COMPACT_ATOMS: atom_id res chain seq x y z
N MET A 1 -20.81 -1.33 27.55
CA MET A 1 -21.59 -1.73 26.38
C MET A 1 -20.66 -2.44 25.38
N TYR A 2 -21.02 -3.62 24.97
CA TYR A 2 -20.27 -4.37 23.97
C TYR A 2 -20.44 -3.76 22.57
N SER A 3 -19.34 -3.67 21.82
CA SER A 3 -19.37 -3.28 20.42
C SER A 3 -18.56 -4.30 19.61
N ALA A 4 -19.19 -4.95 18.65
CA ALA A 4 -18.55 -5.87 17.73
C ALA A 4 -17.43 -5.17 16.93
N PHE A 5 -17.63 -3.89 16.63
CA PHE A 5 -16.63 -3.12 15.87
C PHE A 5 -15.43 -2.70 16.70
N LYS A 6 -15.49 -2.78 18.03
CA LYS A 6 -14.30 -2.56 18.87
C LYS A 6 -13.26 -3.66 18.63
N GLU A 7 -13.70 -4.90 18.53
CA GLU A 7 -12.82 -6.01 18.16
C GLU A 7 -12.27 -5.82 16.74
N PHE A 8 -13.14 -5.47 15.79
CA PHE A 8 -12.72 -5.17 14.42
C PHE A 8 -11.66 -4.06 14.37
N TYR A 9 -11.88 -2.97 15.10
CA TYR A 9 -10.92 -1.87 15.22
C TYR A 9 -9.58 -2.36 15.75
N ASN A 10 -9.59 -3.19 16.79
CA ASN A 10 -8.36 -3.74 17.37
C ASN A 10 -7.62 -4.65 16.38
N LEU A 11 -8.36 -5.43 15.57
CA LEU A 11 -7.78 -6.28 14.53
C LEU A 11 -7.12 -5.44 13.44
N LEU A 12 -7.77 -4.35 13.01
CA LEU A 12 -7.17 -3.42 12.04
C LEU A 12 -5.86 -2.84 12.57
N SER A 13 -5.85 -2.42 13.83
CA SER A 13 -4.63 -1.88 14.46
C SER A 13 -3.52 -2.93 14.54
N GLN A 14 -3.88 -4.17 14.81
CA GLN A 14 -2.93 -5.29 14.85
C GLN A 14 -2.31 -5.53 13.47
N VAL A 15 -3.12 -5.48 12.42
CA VAL A 15 -2.65 -5.62 11.04
C VAL A 15 -1.72 -4.48 10.65
N ASP A 16 -2.10 -3.24 10.97
CA ASP A 16 -1.26 -2.06 10.71
C ASP A 16 0.11 -2.19 11.40
N SER A 17 0.12 -2.61 12.66
CA SER A 17 1.36 -2.84 13.40
C SER A 17 2.23 -3.91 12.76
N ALA A 18 1.62 -4.98 12.26
CA ALA A 18 2.33 -6.05 11.57
C ALA A 18 2.98 -5.57 10.27
N TYR A 19 2.30 -4.73 9.50
CA TYR A 19 2.87 -4.12 8.29
C TYR A 19 4.04 -3.21 8.62
N HIS A 20 3.90 -2.38 9.65
CA HIS A 20 4.97 -1.49 10.11
C HIS A 20 6.21 -2.28 10.53
N ASP A 21 6.02 -3.32 11.33
CA ASP A 21 7.11 -4.19 11.79
C ASP A 21 7.78 -4.91 10.62
N ALA A 22 6.99 -5.37 9.65
CA ALA A 22 7.52 -6.00 8.45
C ALA A 22 8.36 -5.02 7.63
N ALA A 23 7.89 -3.79 7.45
CA ALA A 23 8.65 -2.76 6.74
C ALA A 23 10.00 -2.53 7.41
N LEU A 24 10.02 -2.38 8.73
CA LEU A 24 11.26 -2.21 9.50
C LEU A 24 12.24 -3.38 9.29
N LYS A 25 11.75 -4.61 9.35
CA LYS A 25 12.56 -5.81 9.14
C LYS A 25 13.11 -5.88 7.72
N LEU A 26 12.40 -5.33 6.76
CA LEU A 26 12.83 -5.28 5.35
C LEU A 26 13.71 -4.06 5.05
N GLY A 27 13.98 -3.21 6.04
CA GLY A 27 14.78 -2.01 5.87
C GLY A 27 14.07 -0.87 5.15
N LEU A 28 12.75 -0.85 5.20
CA LEU A 28 11.91 0.15 4.53
C LEU A 28 11.16 1.02 5.54
N THR A 29 10.87 2.25 5.14
CA THR A 29 9.84 3.04 5.82
C THR A 29 8.47 2.60 5.31
N ASP A 30 7.41 2.95 6.05
CA ASP A 30 6.04 2.67 5.64
C ASP A 30 5.73 3.30 4.27
N SER A 31 6.19 4.53 4.04
CA SER A 31 6.00 5.23 2.76
C SER A 31 6.69 4.55 1.60
N GLU A 32 7.90 4.04 1.82
CA GLU A 32 8.64 3.29 0.80
C GLU A 32 7.92 1.99 0.44
N LEU A 33 7.41 1.29 1.46
CA LEU A 33 6.62 0.08 1.23
C LEU A 33 5.34 0.40 0.43
N ASP A 34 4.63 1.47 0.78
CA ASP A 34 3.42 1.92 0.06
C ASP A 34 3.74 2.21 -1.42
N ILE A 35 4.86 2.87 -1.68
CA ILE A 35 5.30 3.17 -3.06
C ILE A 35 5.54 1.88 -3.83
N LEU A 36 6.21 0.90 -3.22
CA LEU A 36 6.46 -0.39 -3.85
C LEU A 36 5.16 -1.15 -4.14
N TYR A 37 4.19 -1.12 -3.22
CA TYR A 37 2.87 -1.71 -3.46
C TYR A 37 2.16 -1.04 -4.65
N SER A 38 2.17 0.29 -4.72
CA SER A 38 1.56 1.02 -5.83
C SER A 38 2.24 0.72 -7.16
N LEU A 39 3.57 0.64 -7.17
CA LEU A 39 4.33 0.25 -8.37
C LEU A 39 4.03 -1.19 -8.79
N ASN A 40 3.83 -2.09 -7.84
CA ASN A 40 3.44 -3.46 -8.15
C ASN A 40 2.05 -3.52 -8.80
N GLU A 41 1.12 -2.71 -8.30
CA GLU A 41 -0.26 -2.69 -8.80
C GLU A 41 -0.36 -2.04 -10.17
N HIS A 42 0.26 -0.88 -10.34
CA HIS A 42 0.11 -0.06 -11.57
C HIS A 42 1.23 -0.24 -12.58
N GLY A 43 2.32 -0.86 -12.17
CA GLY A 43 3.48 -1.07 -13.03
C GLY A 43 4.48 0.07 -13.00
N SER A 44 5.70 -0.27 -13.38
CA SER A 44 6.78 0.71 -13.58
C SER A 44 6.38 1.71 -14.66
N GLY A 45 6.60 2.99 -14.40
CA GLY A 45 6.20 4.08 -15.28
C GLY A 45 4.88 4.74 -14.90
N CYS A 46 4.27 4.35 -13.79
CA CYS A 46 3.04 4.96 -13.32
C CYS A 46 3.27 6.41 -12.86
N ASN A 47 2.18 7.17 -12.80
CA ASN A 47 2.21 8.56 -12.35
C ASN A 47 2.46 8.62 -10.83
N GLN A 48 3.35 9.51 -10.40
CA GLN A 48 3.69 9.68 -8.98
C GLN A 48 2.47 10.05 -8.13
N SER A 49 1.47 10.72 -8.71
CA SER A 49 0.26 11.12 -7.97
C SER A 49 -0.53 9.93 -7.43
N ILE A 50 -0.39 8.76 -8.03
CA ILE A 50 -1.06 7.53 -7.58
C ILE A 50 -0.65 7.18 -6.14
N PHE A 51 0.60 7.41 -5.79
CA PHE A 51 1.14 7.02 -4.49
C PHE A 51 0.41 7.69 -3.32
N TYR A 52 0.11 8.99 -3.41
CA TYR A 52 -0.60 9.67 -2.33
C TYR A 52 -2.12 9.61 -2.48
N LYS A 53 -2.66 9.41 -3.67
CA LYS A 53 -4.10 9.24 -3.88
C LYS A 53 -4.61 7.93 -3.28
N GLU A 54 -3.85 6.86 -3.41
CA GLU A 54 -4.26 5.55 -2.93
C GLU A 54 -3.99 5.35 -1.44
N THR A 55 -2.89 5.86 -0.94
CA THR A 55 -2.45 5.59 0.44
C THR A 55 -3.00 6.56 1.46
N GLY A 56 -3.51 7.72 1.02
CA GLY A 56 -3.92 8.81 1.91
C GLY A 56 -2.75 9.51 2.57
N THR A 57 -1.51 9.17 2.22
CA THR A 57 -0.30 9.81 2.72
C THR A 57 -0.12 11.18 2.06
N THR A 58 0.47 12.14 2.77
CA THR A 58 0.66 13.49 2.23
C THR A 58 1.65 13.50 1.07
N LYS A 59 1.48 14.46 0.17
CA LYS A 59 2.40 14.67 -0.96
C LYS A 59 3.84 14.86 -0.49
N SER A 60 4.02 15.62 0.59
CA SER A 60 5.34 15.90 1.17
C SER A 60 6.05 14.61 1.59
N THR A 61 5.34 13.73 2.30
CA THR A 61 5.88 12.43 2.74
C THR A 61 6.25 11.54 1.56
N ILE A 62 5.37 11.45 0.57
CA ILE A 62 5.62 10.66 -0.65
C ILE A 62 6.80 11.23 -1.44
N ASN A 63 6.84 12.55 -1.65
CA ASN A 63 7.94 13.18 -2.37
C ASN A 63 9.29 12.92 -1.70
N SER A 64 9.35 12.99 -0.38
CA SER A 64 10.57 12.68 0.38
C SER A 64 11.00 11.23 0.20
N ALA A 65 10.06 10.29 0.25
CA ALA A 65 10.34 8.87 0.06
C ALA A 65 10.82 8.59 -1.37
N VAL A 66 10.17 9.16 -2.37
CA VAL A 66 10.57 9.02 -3.79
C VAL A 66 11.98 9.54 -4.00
N ARG A 67 12.33 10.69 -3.43
CA ARG A 67 13.71 11.24 -3.53
C ARG A 67 14.75 10.32 -2.92
N ARG A 68 14.46 9.79 -1.73
CA ARG A 68 15.39 8.85 -1.08
C ARG A 68 15.61 7.61 -1.92
N MET A 69 14.54 7.06 -2.49
CA MET A 69 14.61 5.86 -3.33
C MET A 69 15.32 6.15 -4.64
N GLU A 70 15.12 7.33 -5.22
CA GLU A 70 15.84 7.76 -6.42
C GLU A 70 17.33 7.90 -6.14
N GLN A 71 17.69 8.58 -5.04
CA GLN A 71 19.09 8.76 -4.63
C GLN A 71 19.77 7.44 -4.32
N ALA A 72 19.04 6.48 -3.78
CA ALA A 72 19.54 5.13 -3.51
C ALA A 72 19.66 4.27 -4.77
N GLY A 73 19.19 4.76 -5.92
CA GLY A 73 19.28 4.06 -7.20
C GLY A 73 18.15 3.07 -7.48
N TYR A 74 17.08 3.10 -6.71
CA TYR A 74 15.93 2.20 -6.91
C TYR A 74 14.92 2.69 -7.93
N LEU A 75 14.83 4.00 -8.10
CA LEU A 75 13.85 4.66 -8.98
C LEU A 75 14.55 5.63 -9.91
N TYR A 76 13.94 5.85 -11.08
CA TYR A 76 14.24 7.01 -11.91
C TYR A 76 12.93 7.65 -12.35
N LEU A 77 12.99 8.97 -12.59
CA LEU A 77 11.82 9.77 -12.90
C LEU A 77 11.91 10.30 -14.32
N LYS A 78 10.75 10.37 -14.99
CA LYS A 78 10.64 11.01 -16.30
C LYS A 78 9.43 11.92 -16.32
N PRO A 79 9.47 13.05 -17.08
CA PRO A 79 8.26 13.85 -17.26
C PRO A 79 7.16 13.01 -17.90
N GLY A 80 5.94 13.17 -17.38
CA GLY A 80 4.73 12.61 -17.98
C GLY A 80 3.98 13.69 -18.75
N THR A 81 2.66 13.50 -18.87
CA THR A 81 1.79 14.49 -19.53
C THR A 81 1.59 15.70 -18.61
N GLY A 82 1.82 16.91 -19.12
CA GLY A 82 1.66 18.16 -18.36
C GLY A 82 2.70 18.23 -17.22
N ARG A 83 2.22 18.47 -15.99
CA ARG A 83 3.06 18.55 -14.79
C ARG A 83 3.30 17.22 -14.12
N ASN A 84 2.80 16.14 -14.70
CA ASN A 84 2.91 14.81 -14.12
C ASN A 84 4.33 14.28 -14.22
N THR A 85 4.70 13.47 -13.24
CA THR A 85 5.98 12.76 -13.23
C THR A 85 5.70 11.25 -13.21
N CYS A 86 6.35 10.53 -14.09
CA CYS A 86 6.27 9.07 -14.15
C CYS A 86 7.45 8.47 -13.39
N VAL A 87 7.18 7.43 -12.63
CA VAL A 87 8.14 6.78 -11.74
C VAL A 87 8.43 5.38 -12.24
N PHE A 88 9.71 5.11 -12.47
CA PHE A 88 10.19 3.84 -13.03
C PHE A 88 11.09 3.14 -12.03
N LEU A 89 11.00 1.81 -11.98
CA LEU A 89 11.96 1.00 -11.26
C LEU A 89 13.24 0.82 -12.10
N THR A 90 14.38 1.00 -11.45
CA THR A 90 15.65 0.57 -12.02
C THR A 90 15.79 -0.95 -11.86
N GLU A 91 16.83 -1.54 -12.44
CA GLU A 91 17.15 -2.95 -12.19
C GLU A 91 17.33 -3.22 -10.68
N LYS A 92 18.01 -2.32 -9.97
CA LYS A 92 18.18 -2.38 -8.52
C LYS A 92 16.83 -2.27 -7.80
N GLY A 93 15.92 -1.45 -8.31
CA GLY A 93 14.56 -1.30 -7.80
C GLY A 93 13.71 -2.55 -8.00
N GLU A 94 13.83 -3.21 -9.14
CA GLU A 94 13.17 -4.49 -9.39
C GLU A 94 13.63 -5.56 -8.40
N GLU A 95 14.91 -5.60 -8.11
CA GLU A 95 15.48 -6.53 -7.13
C GLU A 95 14.98 -6.21 -5.72
N LEU A 96 14.91 -4.93 -5.35
CA LEU A 96 14.32 -4.50 -4.09
C LEU A 96 12.86 -4.95 -3.98
N MET A 97 12.06 -4.74 -5.02
CA MET A 97 10.66 -5.16 -5.07
C MET A 97 10.53 -6.65 -4.79
N LYS A 98 11.34 -7.45 -5.46
CA LYS A 98 11.35 -8.91 -5.34
C LYS A 98 11.68 -9.36 -3.92
N ASN A 99 12.62 -8.69 -3.26
CA ASN A 99 13.11 -9.08 -1.95
C ASN A 99 12.27 -8.49 -0.80
N THR A 100 11.32 -7.61 -1.08
CA THR A 100 10.52 -6.91 -0.06
C THR A 100 9.03 -7.05 -0.31
N ALA A 101 8.44 -6.16 -1.09
CA ALA A 101 6.98 -6.12 -1.30
C ALA A 101 6.43 -7.45 -1.85
N HIS A 102 7.11 -8.08 -2.78
CA HIS A 102 6.66 -9.37 -3.32
C HIS A 102 6.60 -10.46 -2.26
N ARG A 103 7.47 -10.42 -1.26
CA ARG A 103 7.43 -11.38 -0.15
C ARG A 103 6.19 -11.19 0.70
N LEU A 104 5.81 -9.94 0.99
CA LEU A 104 4.60 -9.64 1.74
C LEU A 104 3.35 -9.99 0.94
N ILE A 105 3.32 -9.66 -0.35
CA ILE A 105 2.21 -10.00 -1.24
C ILE A 105 2.02 -11.52 -1.30
N ALA A 106 3.10 -12.29 -1.34
CA ALA A 106 3.02 -13.75 -1.31
C ALA A 106 2.38 -14.25 -0.02
N ILE A 107 2.71 -13.64 1.12
CA ILE A 107 2.09 -13.99 2.41
C ILE A 107 0.59 -13.64 2.40
N GLU A 108 0.25 -12.44 1.93
CA GLU A 108 -1.15 -12.00 1.81
C GLU A 108 -1.96 -12.96 0.95
N ASN A 109 -1.44 -13.30 -0.21
CA ASN A 109 -2.11 -14.21 -1.14
C ASN A 109 -2.27 -15.62 -0.55
N ALA A 110 -1.25 -16.13 0.14
CA ALA A 110 -1.32 -17.44 0.78
C ALA A 110 -2.41 -17.49 1.86
N ILE A 111 -2.54 -16.43 2.65
CA ILE A 111 -3.60 -16.32 3.65
C ILE A 111 -4.97 -16.29 2.99
N PHE A 112 -5.15 -15.42 1.99
CA PHE A 112 -6.42 -15.27 1.28
C PHE A 112 -6.83 -16.57 0.59
N GLU A 113 -5.89 -17.25 -0.05
CA GLU A 113 -6.12 -18.51 -0.74
C GLU A 113 -6.39 -19.68 0.23
N SER A 114 -6.05 -19.54 1.52
CA SER A 114 -6.38 -20.54 2.53
C SER A 114 -7.88 -20.56 2.88
N TRP A 115 -8.60 -19.50 2.52
CA TRP A 115 -10.05 -19.40 2.74
C TRP A 115 -10.80 -20.01 1.57
N SER A 116 -12.04 -20.46 1.82
CA SER A 116 -12.89 -20.95 0.74
C SER A 116 -13.23 -19.81 -0.23
N PRO A 117 -13.58 -20.12 -1.50
CA PRO A 117 -14.02 -19.08 -2.45
C PRO A 117 -15.16 -18.21 -1.91
N GLU A 118 -16.11 -18.82 -1.20
CA GLU A 118 -17.24 -18.12 -0.58
C GLU A 118 -16.77 -17.15 0.50
N GLU A 119 -15.83 -17.60 1.35
CA GLU A 119 -15.25 -16.75 2.40
C GLU A 119 -14.46 -15.59 1.82
N GLN A 120 -13.69 -15.84 0.77
CA GLN A 120 -12.93 -14.80 0.05
C GLN A 120 -13.86 -13.70 -0.48
N GLN A 121 -14.94 -14.10 -1.14
CA GLN A 121 -15.92 -13.18 -1.71
C GLN A 121 -16.64 -12.40 -0.62
N LEU A 122 -17.05 -13.07 0.45
CA LEU A 122 -17.74 -12.45 1.56
C LEU A 122 -16.86 -11.44 2.30
N PHE A 123 -15.61 -11.81 2.56
CA PHE A 123 -14.64 -10.90 3.18
C PHE A 123 -14.49 -9.61 2.38
N MET A 124 -14.28 -9.70 1.08
CA MET A 124 -14.11 -8.52 0.23
C MET A 124 -15.40 -7.70 0.13
N LYS A 125 -16.54 -8.38 -0.01
CA LYS A 125 -17.84 -7.71 -0.08
C LYS A 125 -18.13 -6.89 1.18
N LEU A 126 -17.93 -7.48 2.36
CA LEU A 126 -18.24 -6.82 3.63
C LEU A 126 -17.25 -5.70 3.92
N ASN A 127 -15.97 -5.89 3.59
CA ASN A 127 -14.98 -4.84 3.76
C ASN A 127 -15.24 -3.65 2.84
N ARG A 128 -15.59 -3.88 1.58
CA ARG A 128 -15.97 -2.80 0.65
C ARG A 128 -17.22 -2.06 1.13
N ASP A 129 -18.21 -2.80 1.59
CA ASP A 129 -19.47 -2.23 2.09
C ASP A 129 -19.21 -1.35 3.31
N PHE A 130 -18.46 -1.85 4.28
CA PHE A 130 -18.12 -1.08 5.47
C PHE A 130 -17.31 0.17 5.12
N ALA A 131 -16.29 0.04 4.29
CA ALA A 131 -15.45 1.17 3.89
C ALA A 131 -16.29 2.27 3.20
N ALA A 132 -17.15 1.89 2.27
CA ALA A 132 -17.98 2.84 1.54
C ALA A 132 -19.00 3.54 2.45
N LYS A 133 -19.70 2.79 3.26
CA LYS A 133 -20.74 3.33 4.17
C LYS A 133 -20.12 4.19 5.27
N PHE A 134 -19.04 3.70 5.88
CA PHE A 134 -18.36 4.44 6.95
C PHE A 134 -17.81 5.76 6.43
N THR A 135 -17.18 5.76 5.27
CA THR A 135 -16.63 6.96 4.65
C THR A 135 -17.74 7.98 4.38
N GLU A 136 -18.89 7.53 3.86
CA GLU A 136 -20.01 8.43 3.55
C GLU A 136 -20.66 8.98 4.83
N GLU A 137 -20.94 8.11 5.79
CA GLU A 137 -21.63 8.51 7.02
C GLU A 137 -20.78 9.45 7.89
N THR A 138 -19.46 9.26 7.91
CA THR A 138 -18.57 10.11 8.72
C THR A 138 -18.40 11.52 8.14
N LYS A 139 -18.77 11.75 6.89
CA LYS A 139 -18.73 13.10 6.29
C LYS A 139 -19.69 14.07 6.98
N THR A 140 -20.66 13.58 7.71
CA THR A 140 -21.68 14.39 8.38
C THR A 140 -21.29 14.79 9.81
N ILE A 141 -20.16 14.35 10.31
CA ILE A 141 -19.70 14.68 11.66
C ILE A 141 -19.12 16.08 11.71
#